data_db389d1b4021b8ef1ede49f8b3411ea1
#
_entry.id   db389d1b4021b8ef1ede49f8b3411ea1
#
_cell.length_a   1.000
_cell.length_b   1.000
_cell.length_c   1.000
_cell.angle_alpha   90.00
_cell.angle_beta   90.00
_cell.angle_gamma   90.00
#
_symmetry.space_group_name_H-M   'P 1'
#
loop_
_entity.id
_entity.type
_entity.pdbx_description
1 polymer ?
#
loop_
_entity_poly.entity_id
_entity_poly.type
_entity_poly.pdbx_seq_one_letter_code
_entity_poly.pdbx_strand_id
1 'polypeptide(L)'
;MKIFLDTADIEEIRTAARWGVLDGVTTNPTLYAKVGGSYDEILKEVCKLTSGPVSAECVSDDVEGMLEEGRHFATLAPNIVVKVAMSENGLEAISRFAEEGIKTNCTLIFTANQGLLAAKAGASLISPFVGRLDDINQDGMIVIRELAEIFAIHEIESEVLAASIRNPVHMTQAALAGAHIATVPFKVLQQMVHHPLTDKGIVQFKADWEKAREAAAAKA
;
A
#
# COMPACT_ATOMS: atom_id res chain seq x y z
N MET A 1 -2.40 11.63 1.46
CA MET A 1 -2.49 10.19 1.16
C MET A 1 -1.13 9.56 1.44
N LYS A 2 -1.09 8.52 2.24
CA LYS A 2 0.13 7.72 2.50
C LYS A 2 0.46 6.85 1.28
N ILE A 3 1.74 6.59 1.05
CA ILE A 3 2.22 5.73 -0.04
C ILE A 3 2.84 4.47 0.55
N PHE A 4 2.24 3.32 0.28
CA PHE A 4 2.79 2.02 0.61
C PHE A 4 3.40 1.40 -0.64
N LEU A 5 4.39 0.52 -0.45
CA LEU A 5 4.97 -0.26 -1.53
C LEU A 5 4.40 -1.68 -1.53
N ASP A 6 3.94 -2.15 -2.69
CA ASP A 6 3.39 -3.51 -2.86
C ASP A 6 4.49 -4.44 -3.40
N THR A 7 5.31 -4.96 -2.50
CA THR A 7 6.45 -5.83 -2.81
C THR A 7 6.94 -6.60 -1.59
N ALA A 8 7.64 -7.71 -1.84
CA ALA A 8 8.44 -8.44 -0.85
C ALA A 8 9.95 -8.31 -1.11
N ASP A 9 10.36 -7.56 -2.14
CA ASP A 9 11.76 -7.34 -2.49
C ASP A 9 12.40 -6.29 -1.59
N ILE A 10 13.39 -6.72 -0.82
CA ILE A 10 14.10 -5.88 0.18
C ILE A 10 14.80 -4.68 -0.47
N GLU A 11 15.36 -4.83 -1.66
CA GLU A 11 16.10 -3.74 -2.33
C GLU A 11 15.14 -2.67 -2.90
N GLU A 12 13.97 -3.06 -3.38
CA GLU A 12 12.91 -2.12 -3.75
C GLU A 12 12.45 -1.29 -2.55
N ILE A 13 12.21 -1.96 -1.40
CA ILE A 13 11.80 -1.31 -0.15
C ILE A 13 12.89 -0.36 0.35
N ARG A 14 14.14 -0.82 0.38
CA ARG A 14 15.32 -0.02 0.79
C ARG A 14 15.46 1.23 -0.08
N THR A 15 15.23 1.09 -1.38
CA THR A 15 15.31 2.20 -2.32
C THR A 15 14.19 3.22 -2.09
N ALA A 16 12.94 2.78 -1.95
CA ALA A 16 11.82 3.66 -1.65
C ALA A 16 11.98 4.37 -0.29
N ALA A 17 12.49 3.67 0.73
CA ALA A 17 12.79 4.25 2.03
C ALA A 17 13.84 5.37 1.94
N ARG A 18 14.91 5.18 1.15
CA ARG A 18 15.92 6.23 0.89
C ARG A 18 15.36 7.46 0.18
N TRP A 19 14.32 7.30 -0.63
CA TRP A 19 13.64 8.44 -1.26
C TRP A 19 12.80 9.26 -0.29
N GLY A 20 12.53 8.72 0.92
CA GLY A 20 11.74 9.39 1.95
C GLY A 20 10.23 9.46 1.63
N VAL A 21 9.74 8.55 0.79
CA VAL A 21 8.33 8.53 0.34
C VAL A 21 7.57 7.29 0.81
N LEU A 22 8.19 6.43 1.61
CA LEU A 22 7.62 5.17 2.04
C LEU A 22 6.93 5.29 3.40
N ASP A 23 5.61 5.11 3.43
CA ASP A 23 4.80 5.13 4.65
C ASP A 23 4.44 3.72 5.17
N GLY A 24 4.66 2.67 4.40
CA GLY A 24 4.38 1.29 4.76
C GLY A 24 4.57 0.32 3.60
N VAL A 25 4.30 -0.97 3.86
CA VAL A 25 4.48 -2.03 2.86
C VAL A 25 3.30 -3.00 2.90
N THR A 26 2.81 -3.41 1.73
CA THR A 26 1.92 -4.57 1.61
C THR A 26 2.66 -5.73 0.97
N THR A 27 2.51 -6.90 1.56
CA THR A 27 2.95 -8.16 0.96
C THR A 27 1.76 -9.05 0.64
N ASN A 28 1.98 -10.09 -0.15
CA ASN A 28 1.00 -11.13 -0.42
C ASN A 28 1.72 -12.42 -0.86
N PRO A 29 1.04 -13.59 -0.83
CA PRO A 29 1.66 -14.86 -1.19
C PRO A 29 2.31 -14.89 -2.57
N THR A 30 1.73 -14.18 -3.55
CA THR A 30 2.28 -14.10 -4.92
C THR A 30 3.60 -13.32 -4.97
N LEU A 31 3.72 -12.23 -4.20
CA LEU A 31 4.95 -11.43 -4.12
C LEU A 31 6.04 -12.20 -3.38
N TYR A 32 5.68 -12.84 -2.26
CA TYR A 32 6.58 -13.69 -1.52
C TYR A 32 7.14 -14.84 -2.35
N ALA A 33 6.29 -15.55 -3.11
CA ALA A 33 6.72 -16.65 -3.98
C ALA A 33 7.78 -16.25 -5.01
N LYS A 34 7.85 -14.99 -5.41
CA LYS A 34 8.87 -14.48 -6.34
C LYS A 34 10.25 -14.29 -5.70
N VAL A 35 10.27 -13.96 -4.42
CA VAL A 35 11.52 -13.69 -3.68
C VAL A 35 12.10 -15.01 -3.14
N GLY A 36 11.26 -15.91 -2.65
CA GLY A 36 11.66 -17.17 -2.01
C GLY A 36 12.27 -16.96 -0.61
N GLY A 37 12.61 -18.05 0.07
CA GLY A 37 13.18 -18.03 1.42
C GLY A 37 12.15 -18.20 2.53
N SER A 38 12.46 -17.76 3.75
CA SER A 38 11.55 -17.80 4.89
C SER A 38 10.66 -16.56 4.93
N TYR A 39 9.34 -16.74 4.97
CA TYR A 39 8.39 -15.62 5.04
C TYR A 39 8.60 -14.77 6.29
N ASP A 40 8.82 -15.41 7.43
CA ASP A 40 9.07 -14.74 8.70
C ASP A 40 10.33 -13.87 8.68
N GLU A 41 11.40 -14.37 8.05
CA GLU A 41 12.65 -13.61 7.94
C GLU A 41 12.47 -12.39 7.03
N ILE A 42 11.77 -12.55 5.91
CA ILE A 42 11.45 -11.44 5.02
C ILE A 42 10.59 -10.40 5.75
N LEU A 43 9.53 -10.80 6.45
CA LEU A 43 8.68 -9.89 7.21
C LEU A 43 9.48 -9.12 8.26
N LYS A 44 10.34 -9.81 9.03
CA LYS A 44 11.22 -9.17 10.02
C LYS A 44 12.17 -8.15 9.39
N GLU A 45 12.73 -8.45 8.23
CA GLU A 45 13.63 -7.52 7.54
C GLU A 45 12.85 -6.32 6.97
N VAL A 46 11.71 -6.54 6.34
CA VAL A 46 10.81 -5.46 5.86
C VAL A 46 10.41 -4.54 7.00
N CYS A 47 10.03 -5.10 8.16
CA CYS A 47 9.63 -4.32 9.34
C CYS A 47 10.75 -3.43 9.92
N LYS A 48 12.02 -3.76 9.67
CA LYS A 48 13.16 -2.90 10.05
C LYS A 48 13.37 -1.72 9.10
N LEU A 49 12.92 -1.83 7.85
CA LEU A 49 13.14 -0.82 6.81
C LEU A 49 12.08 0.28 6.80
N THR A 50 10.95 0.08 7.45
CA THR A 50 9.89 1.08 7.60
C THR A 50 9.34 1.08 9.02
N SER A 51 9.03 2.25 9.56
CA SER A 51 8.29 2.39 10.82
C SER A 51 6.77 2.29 10.63
N GLY A 52 6.31 2.34 9.39
CA GLY A 52 4.91 2.24 9.03
C GLY A 52 4.39 0.80 9.02
N PRO A 53 3.08 0.62 8.80
CA PRO A 53 2.45 -0.69 8.77
C PRO A 53 3.03 -1.61 7.69
N VAL A 54 3.19 -2.89 8.04
CA VAL A 54 3.58 -3.96 7.11
C VAL A 54 2.49 -5.03 7.10
N SER A 55 1.82 -5.21 5.97
CA SER A 55 0.74 -6.20 5.86
C SER A 55 1.30 -7.59 5.59
N ALA A 56 1.00 -8.56 6.50
CA ALA A 56 1.32 -9.98 6.39
C ALA A 56 0.03 -10.79 6.18
N GLU A 57 -0.11 -11.46 5.04
CA GLU A 57 -1.36 -12.09 4.60
C GLU A 57 -1.49 -13.53 5.06
N CYS A 58 -2.60 -13.84 5.75
CA CYS A 58 -3.02 -15.20 6.08
C CYS A 58 -3.46 -15.94 4.80
N VAL A 59 -3.17 -17.23 4.75
CA VAL A 59 -3.52 -18.10 3.61
C VAL A 59 -4.54 -19.19 3.96
N SER A 60 -4.81 -19.42 5.25
CA SER A 60 -5.83 -20.36 5.71
C SER A 60 -7.23 -19.89 5.32
N ASP A 61 -8.13 -20.84 5.03
CA ASP A 61 -9.51 -20.56 4.62
C ASP A 61 -10.50 -20.61 5.81
N ASP A 62 -10.11 -21.22 6.93
CA ASP A 62 -10.92 -21.33 8.15
C ASP A 62 -10.46 -20.33 9.22
N VAL A 63 -11.37 -20.02 10.15
CA VAL A 63 -11.15 -19.00 11.19
C VAL A 63 -9.98 -19.34 12.09
N GLU A 64 -9.89 -20.58 12.58
CA GLU A 64 -8.85 -20.96 13.55
C GLU A 64 -7.46 -20.94 12.89
N GLY A 65 -7.34 -21.38 11.63
CA GLY A 65 -6.11 -21.30 10.86
C GLY A 65 -5.68 -19.84 10.65
N MET A 66 -6.61 -18.94 10.25
CA MET A 66 -6.31 -17.51 10.13
C MET A 66 -5.84 -16.90 11.46
N LEU A 67 -6.45 -17.29 12.58
CA LEU A 67 -6.08 -16.79 13.89
C LEU A 67 -4.71 -17.28 14.34
N GLU A 68 -4.38 -18.56 14.08
CA GLU A 68 -3.05 -19.10 14.37
C GLU A 68 -1.97 -18.35 13.57
N GLU A 69 -2.15 -18.22 12.25
CA GLU A 69 -1.24 -17.49 11.37
C GLU A 69 -1.10 -16.02 11.78
N GLY A 70 -2.22 -15.32 11.98
CA GLY A 70 -2.19 -13.88 12.27
C GLY A 70 -1.59 -13.57 13.64
N ARG A 71 -1.88 -14.36 14.68
CA ARG A 71 -1.22 -14.23 15.99
C ARG A 71 0.27 -14.46 15.89
N HIS A 72 0.68 -15.47 15.09
CA HIS A 72 2.09 -15.70 14.82
C HIS A 72 2.73 -14.48 14.16
N PHE A 73 2.16 -13.96 13.06
CA PHE A 73 2.69 -12.78 12.38
C PHE A 73 2.80 -11.56 13.31
N ALA A 74 1.79 -11.32 14.14
CA ALA A 74 1.79 -10.21 15.10
C ALA A 74 2.95 -10.28 16.11
N THR A 75 3.53 -11.47 16.36
CA THR A 75 4.70 -11.62 17.23
C THR A 75 6.03 -11.23 16.56
N LEU A 76 6.09 -11.16 15.22
CA LEU A 76 7.33 -10.96 14.48
C LEU A 76 7.85 -9.53 14.58
N ALA A 77 6.95 -8.53 14.58
CA ALA A 77 7.29 -7.11 14.76
C ALA A 77 6.06 -6.27 15.14
N PRO A 78 6.23 -5.15 15.87
CA PRO A 78 5.11 -4.34 16.38
C PRO A 78 4.34 -3.56 15.30
N ASN A 79 4.90 -3.40 14.12
CA ASN A 79 4.28 -2.70 12.99
C ASN A 79 3.64 -3.65 11.96
N ILE A 80 3.50 -4.94 12.29
CA ILE A 80 2.72 -5.86 11.46
C ILE A 80 1.23 -5.57 11.58
N VAL A 81 0.56 -5.59 10.44
CA VAL A 81 -0.88 -5.57 10.28
C VAL A 81 -1.29 -6.87 9.58
N VAL A 82 -2.08 -7.69 10.26
CA VAL A 82 -2.49 -9.00 9.73
C VAL A 82 -3.45 -8.82 8.57
N LYS A 83 -3.13 -9.36 7.40
CA LYS A 83 -3.95 -9.20 6.20
C LYS A 83 -4.83 -10.42 6.01
N VAL A 84 -6.13 -10.18 5.86
CA VAL A 84 -7.17 -11.21 5.81
C VAL A 84 -8.06 -10.99 4.58
N ALA A 85 -8.31 -12.05 3.81
CA ALA A 85 -9.19 -11.98 2.65
C ALA A 85 -10.65 -11.82 3.06
N MET A 86 -11.41 -11.03 2.28
CA MET A 86 -12.84 -10.80 2.50
C MET A 86 -13.64 -12.10 2.29
N SER A 87 -14.20 -12.61 3.36
CA SER A 87 -15.10 -13.77 3.42
C SER A 87 -15.89 -13.75 4.73
N GLU A 88 -16.86 -14.64 4.90
CA GLU A 88 -17.56 -14.80 6.19
C GLU A 88 -16.58 -15.19 7.30
N ASN A 89 -15.71 -16.18 7.06
CA ASN A 89 -14.65 -16.57 7.99
C ASN A 89 -13.63 -15.43 8.23
N GLY A 90 -13.29 -14.68 7.17
CA GLY A 90 -12.41 -13.51 7.27
C GLY A 90 -12.99 -12.41 8.15
N LEU A 91 -14.29 -12.14 8.06
CA LEU A 91 -14.97 -11.15 8.94
C LEU A 91 -14.96 -11.61 10.40
N GLU A 92 -15.22 -12.91 10.67
CA GLU A 92 -15.12 -13.46 12.02
C GLU A 92 -13.68 -13.38 12.56
N ALA A 93 -12.68 -13.75 11.76
CA ALA A 93 -11.28 -13.64 12.16
C ALA A 93 -10.87 -12.18 12.45
N ILE A 94 -11.28 -11.22 11.63
CA ILE A 94 -11.04 -9.78 11.83
C ILE A 94 -11.66 -9.31 13.15
N SER A 95 -12.90 -9.72 13.46
CA SER A 95 -13.58 -9.37 14.71
C SER A 95 -12.82 -9.88 15.92
N ARG A 96 -12.36 -11.13 15.89
CA ARG A 96 -11.57 -11.72 16.98
C ARG A 96 -10.19 -11.08 17.12
N PHE A 97 -9.51 -10.74 16.01
CA PHE A 97 -8.27 -9.97 16.06
C PHE A 97 -8.46 -8.59 16.67
N ALA A 98 -9.56 -7.90 16.36
CA ALA A 98 -9.86 -6.60 16.94
C ALA A 98 -10.06 -6.67 18.47
N GLU A 99 -10.74 -7.71 18.97
CA GLU A 99 -10.88 -7.98 20.41
C GLU A 99 -9.51 -8.21 21.09
N GLU A 100 -8.56 -8.81 20.37
CA GLU A 100 -7.19 -9.05 20.85
C GLU A 100 -6.26 -7.83 20.68
N GLY A 101 -6.74 -6.72 20.10
CA GLY A 101 -5.94 -5.52 19.80
C GLY A 101 -4.97 -5.70 18.63
N ILE A 102 -5.14 -6.75 17.82
CA ILE A 102 -4.34 -7.01 16.61
C ILE A 102 -4.95 -6.23 15.45
N LYS A 103 -4.16 -5.35 14.83
CA LYS A 103 -4.60 -4.58 13.66
C LYS A 103 -4.71 -5.46 12.42
N THR A 104 -5.77 -5.26 11.64
CA THR A 104 -6.00 -6.03 10.41
C THR A 104 -6.17 -5.16 9.18
N ASN A 105 -5.82 -5.74 8.02
CA ASN A 105 -6.04 -5.21 6.67
C ASN A 105 -6.96 -6.17 5.92
N CYS A 106 -8.24 -5.80 5.73
CA CYS A 106 -9.14 -6.62 4.94
C CYS A 106 -8.88 -6.42 3.45
N THR A 107 -8.53 -7.49 2.75
CA THR A 107 -8.13 -7.47 1.34
C THR A 107 -9.16 -8.14 0.42
N LEU A 108 -8.96 -8.05 -0.90
CA LEU A 108 -9.89 -8.54 -1.91
C LEU A 108 -11.28 -7.91 -1.79
N ILE A 109 -11.32 -6.62 -1.55
CA ILE A 109 -12.54 -5.81 -1.53
C ILE A 109 -12.84 -5.31 -2.95
N PHE A 110 -14.09 -5.47 -3.39
CA PHE A 110 -14.55 -5.08 -4.72
C PHE A 110 -15.85 -4.24 -4.70
N THR A 111 -16.46 -4.07 -3.52
CA THR A 111 -17.66 -3.24 -3.33
C THR A 111 -17.58 -2.43 -2.05
N ALA A 112 -18.29 -1.30 -2.00
CA ALA A 112 -18.40 -0.50 -0.78
C ALA A 112 -19.06 -1.28 0.38
N ASN A 113 -20.03 -2.16 0.09
CA ASN A 113 -20.65 -3.00 1.12
C ASN A 113 -19.65 -3.93 1.80
N GLN A 114 -18.76 -4.57 1.03
CA GLN A 114 -17.68 -5.39 1.61
C GLN A 114 -16.77 -4.57 2.51
N GLY A 115 -16.36 -3.38 2.07
CA GLY A 115 -15.52 -2.50 2.87
C GLY A 115 -16.19 -2.01 4.15
N LEU A 116 -17.49 -1.69 4.09
CA LEU A 116 -18.28 -1.29 5.26
C LEU A 116 -18.38 -2.43 6.28
N LEU A 117 -18.64 -3.67 5.83
CA LEU A 117 -18.69 -4.84 6.71
C LEU A 117 -17.33 -5.11 7.37
N ALA A 118 -16.24 -5.01 6.61
CA ALA A 118 -14.89 -5.22 7.13
C ALA A 118 -14.52 -4.14 8.18
N ALA A 119 -14.85 -2.87 7.93
CA ALA A 119 -14.67 -1.79 8.90
C ALA A 119 -15.51 -2.02 10.16
N LYS A 120 -16.77 -2.45 10.01
CA LYS A 120 -17.64 -2.79 11.13
C LYS A 120 -17.14 -3.96 11.97
N ALA A 121 -16.48 -4.94 11.34
CA ALA A 121 -15.82 -6.04 12.04
C ALA A 121 -14.53 -5.62 12.78
N GLY A 122 -14.03 -4.40 12.57
CA GLY A 122 -12.87 -3.85 13.26
C GLY A 122 -11.57 -3.83 12.45
N ALA A 123 -11.63 -4.04 11.13
CA ALA A 123 -10.45 -3.91 10.29
C ALA A 123 -9.91 -2.46 10.30
N SER A 124 -8.61 -2.30 10.54
CA SER A 124 -7.95 -0.97 10.54
C SER A 124 -7.72 -0.45 9.12
N LEU A 125 -7.43 -1.33 8.17
CA LEU A 125 -7.21 -1.02 6.77
C LEU A 125 -8.19 -1.79 5.89
N ILE A 126 -8.73 -1.13 4.89
CA ILE A 126 -9.67 -1.69 3.91
C ILE A 126 -9.05 -1.55 2.52
N SER A 127 -8.78 -2.67 1.85
CA SER A 127 -8.02 -2.71 0.60
C SER A 127 -8.89 -3.05 -0.63
N PRO A 128 -9.61 -2.08 -1.23
CA PRO A 128 -10.28 -2.27 -2.50
C PRO A 128 -9.29 -2.39 -3.67
N PHE A 129 -9.59 -3.31 -4.59
CA PHE A 129 -8.71 -3.68 -5.70
C PHE A 129 -9.09 -2.97 -6.99
N VAL A 130 -8.58 -1.77 -7.18
CA VAL A 130 -8.86 -0.91 -8.34
C VAL A 130 -8.54 -1.62 -9.66
N GLY A 131 -7.31 -2.04 -9.88
CA GLY A 131 -6.87 -2.59 -11.16
C GLY A 131 -7.56 -3.90 -11.53
N ARG A 132 -8.01 -4.71 -10.56
CA ARG A 132 -8.79 -5.93 -10.88
C ARG A 132 -10.23 -5.60 -11.31
N LEU A 133 -10.83 -4.53 -10.81
CA LEU A 133 -12.12 -4.04 -11.31
C LEU A 133 -11.98 -3.51 -12.75
N ASP A 134 -10.91 -2.77 -13.02
CA ASP A 134 -10.63 -2.29 -14.39
C ASP A 134 -10.41 -3.45 -15.37
N ASP A 135 -9.76 -4.54 -14.93
CA ASP A 135 -9.55 -5.76 -15.75
C ASP A 135 -10.87 -6.40 -16.22
N ILE A 136 -11.99 -6.16 -15.51
CA ILE A 136 -13.33 -6.62 -15.87
C ILE A 136 -14.26 -5.50 -16.36
N ASN A 137 -13.69 -4.40 -16.80
CA ASN A 137 -14.40 -3.28 -17.40
C ASN A 137 -15.30 -2.49 -16.44
N GLN A 138 -14.90 -2.39 -15.17
CA GLN A 138 -15.53 -1.58 -14.14
C GLN A 138 -14.56 -0.48 -13.68
N ASP A 139 -15.03 0.74 -13.46
CA ASP A 139 -14.20 1.82 -12.87
C ASP A 139 -13.92 1.51 -11.39
N GLY A 140 -12.72 1.02 -11.09
CA GLY A 140 -12.31 0.66 -9.73
C GLY A 140 -12.23 1.84 -8.77
N MET A 141 -12.13 3.08 -9.28
CA MET A 141 -12.12 4.28 -8.45
C MET A 141 -13.48 4.62 -7.84
N ILE A 142 -14.57 4.04 -8.36
CA ILE A 142 -15.91 4.21 -7.77
C ILE A 142 -15.91 3.67 -6.34
N VAL A 143 -15.41 2.47 -6.10
CA VAL A 143 -15.36 1.85 -4.77
C VAL A 143 -14.50 2.66 -3.80
N ILE A 144 -13.40 3.26 -4.28
CA ILE A 144 -12.56 4.14 -3.45
C ILE A 144 -13.36 5.38 -3.00
N ARG A 145 -14.04 6.06 -3.95
CA ARG A 145 -14.85 7.26 -3.65
C ARG A 145 -15.97 6.96 -2.68
N GLU A 146 -16.72 5.89 -2.94
CA GLU A 146 -17.85 5.46 -2.08
C GLU A 146 -17.37 5.15 -0.66
N LEU A 147 -16.30 4.40 -0.50
CA LEU A 147 -15.77 4.07 0.84
C LEU A 147 -15.22 5.31 1.55
N ALA A 148 -14.48 6.16 0.87
CA ALA A 148 -13.95 7.39 1.46
C ALA A 148 -15.09 8.31 1.93
N GLU A 149 -16.15 8.46 1.13
CA GLU A 149 -17.32 9.25 1.49
C GLU A 149 -18.12 8.64 2.65
N ILE A 150 -18.39 7.33 2.61
CA ILE A 150 -19.09 6.60 3.69
C ILE A 150 -18.31 6.74 5.00
N PHE A 151 -17.00 6.54 4.97
CA PHE A 151 -16.16 6.61 6.18
C PHE A 151 -16.14 8.03 6.75
N ALA A 152 -16.09 9.06 5.90
CA ALA A 152 -16.17 10.44 6.33
C ALA A 152 -17.53 10.82 6.93
N ILE A 153 -18.66 10.39 6.31
CA ILE A 153 -20.03 10.67 6.79
C ILE A 153 -20.29 10.03 8.15
N HIS A 154 -19.79 8.82 8.37
CA HIS A 154 -20.07 8.02 9.57
C HIS A 154 -18.93 8.01 10.58
N GLU A 155 -17.91 8.86 10.38
CA GLU A 155 -16.73 8.98 11.26
C GLU A 155 -16.07 7.62 11.55
N ILE A 156 -15.95 6.76 10.50
CA ILE A 156 -15.33 5.45 10.60
C ILE A 156 -13.80 5.63 10.53
N GLU A 157 -13.09 5.15 11.56
CA GLU A 157 -11.63 5.32 11.71
C GLU A 157 -10.80 4.43 10.77
N SER A 158 -11.41 3.41 10.14
CA SER A 158 -10.70 2.55 9.18
C SER A 158 -10.19 3.36 7.99
N GLU A 159 -8.97 3.04 7.53
CA GLU A 159 -8.36 3.73 6.39
C GLU A 159 -8.60 2.97 5.08
N VAL A 160 -9.07 3.68 4.05
CA VAL A 160 -9.22 3.13 2.68
C VAL A 160 -7.85 3.08 2.02
N LEU A 161 -7.40 1.87 1.67
CA LEU A 161 -6.12 1.58 1.02
C LEU A 161 -6.37 1.14 -0.42
N ALA A 162 -6.16 2.03 -1.39
CA ALA A 162 -6.27 1.71 -2.81
C ALA A 162 -5.19 0.69 -3.21
N ALA A 163 -5.62 -0.53 -3.56
CA ALA A 163 -4.75 -1.64 -3.91
C ALA A 163 -4.87 -2.04 -5.39
N SER A 164 -3.99 -2.92 -5.86
CA SER A 164 -3.96 -3.34 -7.28
C SER A 164 -3.72 -2.16 -8.23
N ILE A 165 -2.90 -1.21 -7.86
CA ILE A 165 -2.50 -0.06 -8.67
C ILE A 165 -1.67 -0.54 -9.87
N ARG A 166 -1.97 -0.04 -11.09
CA ARG A 166 -1.35 -0.49 -12.32
C ARG A 166 -0.45 0.57 -12.99
N ASN A 167 -0.68 1.85 -12.71
CA ASN A 167 0.00 2.95 -13.40
C ASN A 167 -0.05 4.25 -12.56
N PRO A 168 0.74 5.28 -12.91
CA PRO A 168 0.74 6.57 -12.20
C PRO A 168 -0.60 7.32 -12.20
N VAL A 169 -1.46 7.10 -13.22
CA VAL A 169 -2.78 7.74 -13.29
C VAL A 169 -3.67 7.24 -12.16
N HIS A 170 -3.64 5.92 -11.85
CA HIS A 170 -4.35 5.37 -10.70
C HIS A 170 -3.94 6.04 -9.38
N MET A 171 -2.66 6.38 -9.20
CA MET A 171 -2.19 7.08 -7.99
C MET A 171 -2.83 8.46 -7.84
N THR A 172 -2.87 9.23 -8.93
CA THR A 172 -3.54 10.54 -8.96
C THR A 172 -5.03 10.40 -8.70
N GLN A 173 -5.68 9.43 -9.36
CA GLN A 173 -7.12 9.20 -9.21
C GLN A 173 -7.48 8.72 -7.79
N ALA A 174 -6.69 7.81 -7.19
CA ALA A 174 -6.88 7.37 -5.82
C ALA A 174 -6.76 8.53 -4.81
N ALA A 175 -5.77 9.41 -5.01
CA ALA A 175 -5.61 10.60 -4.18
C ALA A 175 -6.82 11.55 -4.29
N LEU A 176 -7.32 11.79 -5.51
CA LEU A 176 -8.50 12.64 -5.77
C LEU A 176 -9.81 11.97 -5.29
N ALA A 177 -9.87 10.64 -5.29
CA ALA A 177 -11.01 9.88 -4.80
C ALA A 177 -11.10 9.82 -3.27
N GLY A 178 -10.11 10.36 -2.55
CA GLY A 178 -10.12 10.38 -1.09
C GLY A 178 -9.51 9.15 -0.41
N ALA A 179 -8.73 8.32 -1.14
CA ALA A 179 -7.99 7.23 -0.52
C ALA A 179 -7.07 7.76 0.59
N HIS A 180 -7.06 7.09 1.74
CA HIS A 180 -6.14 7.42 2.84
C HIS A 180 -4.72 6.93 2.53
N ILE A 181 -4.63 5.79 1.85
CA ILE A 181 -3.41 5.09 1.49
C ILE A 181 -3.55 4.57 0.04
N ALA A 182 -2.45 4.52 -0.70
CA ALA A 182 -2.36 3.72 -1.92
C ALA A 182 -1.11 2.83 -1.86
N THR A 183 -1.26 1.54 -2.17
CA THR A 183 -0.14 0.63 -2.27
C THR A 183 0.21 0.40 -3.73
N VAL A 184 1.47 0.63 -4.07
CA VAL A 184 1.94 0.74 -5.46
C VAL A 184 3.12 -0.20 -5.72
N PRO A 185 3.14 -0.93 -6.86
CA PRO A 185 4.33 -1.67 -7.29
C PRO A 185 5.52 -0.73 -7.50
N PHE A 186 6.74 -1.17 -7.17
CA PHE A 186 7.94 -0.34 -7.29
C PHE A 186 8.15 0.24 -8.69
N LYS A 187 7.87 -0.55 -9.73
CA LYS A 187 7.93 -0.06 -11.12
C LYS A 187 7.02 1.16 -11.36
N VAL A 188 5.82 1.16 -10.78
CA VAL A 188 4.88 2.28 -10.92
C VAL A 188 5.38 3.47 -10.10
N LEU A 189 5.92 3.25 -8.90
CA LEU A 189 6.55 4.31 -8.09
C LEU A 189 7.69 4.98 -8.86
N GLN A 190 8.55 4.21 -9.55
CA GLN A 190 9.59 4.75 -10.42
C GLN A 190 9.01 5.60 -11.55
N GLN A 191 7.93 5.14 -12.21
CA GLN A 191 7.26 5.89 -13.28
C GLN A 191 6.71 7.24 -12.80
N MET A 192 6.30 7.37 -11.54
CA MET A 192 5.81 8.65 -10.98
C MET A 192 6.91 9.72 -10.87
N VAL A 193 8.17 9.31 -10.80
CA VAL A 193 9.32 10.23 -10.72
C VAL A 193 9.70 10.77 -12.09
N HIS A 194 9.56 9.97 -13.14
CA HIS A 194 10.08 10.30 -14.46
C HIS A 194 9.08 11.09 -15.32
N HIS A 195 9.56 12.20 -15.88
CA HIS A 195 8.80 12.99 -16.86
C HIS A 195 9.76 13.60 -17.89
N PRO A 196 9.48 13.49 -19.22
CA PRO A 196 10.38 14.00 -20.25
C PRO A 196 10.71 15.49 -20.13
N LEU A 197 9.77 16.32 -19.67
CA LEU A 197 10.01 17.75 -19.46
C LEU A 197 10.90 18.01 -18.24
N THR A 198 10.87 17.18 -17.21
CA THR A 198 11.79 17.25 -16.07
C THR A 198 13.21 16.97 -16.53
N ASP A 199 13.42 15.90 -17.29
CA ASP A 199 14.73 15.51 -17.81
C ASP A 199 15.31 16.63 -18.71
N LYS A 200 14.50 17.16 -19.62
CA LYS A 200 14.87 18.29 -20.48
C LYS A 200 15.19 19.55 -19.65
N GLY A 201 14.39 19.85 -18.64
CA GLY A 201 14.58 21.00 -17.76
C GLY A 201 15.89 20.91 -16.96
N ILE A 202 16.22 19.75 -16.43
CA ILE A 202 17.50 19.51 -15.72
C ILE A 202 18.70 19.77 -16.64
N VAL A 203 18.67 19.27 -17.87
CA VAL A 203 19.75 19.52 -18.86
C VAL A 203 19.88 21.00 -19.17
N GLN A 204 18.76 21.69 -19.42
CA GLN A 204 18.75 23.13 -19.70
C GLN A 204 19.30 23.94 -18.52
N PHE A 205 18.85 23.69 -17.30
CA PHE A 205 19.32 24.42 -16.12
C PHE A 205 20.82 24.23 -15.85
N LYS A 206 21.34 23.03 -16.08
CA LYS A 206 22.78 22.79 -15.99
C LYS A 206 23.56 23.61 -17.02
N ALA A 207 23.11 23.63 -18.27
CA ALA A 207 23.76 24.41 -19.33
C ALA A 207 23.72 25.93 -19.05
N ASP A 208 22.60 26.44 -18.57
CA ASP A 208 22.46 27.87 -18.23
C ASP A 208 23.32 28.25 -17.02
N TRP A 209 23.43 27.35 -16.03
CA TRP A 209 24.32 27.54 -14.88
C TRP A 209 25.79 27.65 -15.29
N GLU A 210 26.29 26.74 -16.17
CA GLU A 210 27.67 26.79 -16.65
C GLU A 210 27.97 28.10 -17.41
N LYS A 211 27.07 28.55 -18.30
CA LYS A 211 27.22 29.85 -18.99
C LYS A 211 27.30 31.03 -18.01
N ALA A 212 26.44 31.01 -16.97
CA ALA A 212 26.43 32.05 -15.95
C ALA A 212 27.76 32.09 -15.16
N ARG A 213 28.34 30.92 -14.83
CA ARG A 213 29.64 30.80 -14.16
C ARG A 213 30.78 31.35 -15.03
N GLU A 214 30.80 30.99 -16.31
CA GLU A 214 31.79 31.45 -17.26
C GLU A 214 31.74 32.99 -17.42
N ALA A 215 30.51 33.55 -17.55
CA ALA A 215 30.31 34.98 -17.64
C ALA A 215 30.73 35.74 -16.37
N ALA A 216 30.55 35.15 -15.19
CA ALA A 216 31.01 35.75 -13.94
C ALA A 216 32.53 35.71 -13.80
N ALA A 217 33.15 34.62 -14.19
CA ALA A 217 34.61 34.45 -14.15
C ALA A 217 35.33 35.43 -15.15
N ALA A 218 34.70 35.72 -16.28
CA ALA A 218 35.26 36.67 -17.26
C ALA A 218 35.18 38.15 -16.83
N LYS A 219 34.42 38.44 -15.77
CA LYS A 219 34.23 39.81 -15.22
C LYS A 219 35.09 40.05 -13.94
N ALA A 220 35.67 39.02 -13.39
CA ALA A 220 36.56 39.07 -12.22
C ALA A 220 38.02 39.21 -12.63
#